data_038d44fed3a1531c7ed6d85755343619
#
_entry.id   038d44fed3a1531c7ed6d85755343619
#
_cell.length_a   1.000
_cell.length_b   1.000
_cell.length_c   1.000
_cell.angle_alpha   90.00
_cell.angle_beta   90.00
_cell.angle_gamma   90.00
#
_symmetry.space_group_name_H-M   'P 1'
#
loop_
_entity.id
_entity.type
_entity.pdbx_description
1 polymer ?
#
loop_
_entity_poly.entity_id
_entity_poly.type
_entity_poly.pdbx_seq_one_letter_code
_entity_poly.pdbx_strand_id
1 'polypeptide(L)'
;LAEAIARRVSVILEADITKFFETLDHGWLVRFVEHRIGDSRMVKLIRKWLKAGVMEDGVWQQTEQGTPQGGIVSPLLANIYLHHVLDQWVHQWRRRYAQGTVYLVRYCDDFVMGFEKADDAQQMRRALEARLRDFGLELHPDKTRVPRFGRSASRDCQREGRSRPETFDFLGFTHICTKDRRGRFALRRKTSR
;
A
#
# COMPACT_ATOMS: atom_id res chain seq x y z
N LEU A 1 9.61 -5.11 -7.82
CA LEU A 1 9.65 -3.64 -7.88
C LEU A 1 10.79 -3.14 -8.79
N ALA A 2 12.06 -3.48 -8.51
CA ALA A 2 13.20 -2.98 -9.29
C ALA A 2 13.08 -3.29 -10.80
N GLU A 3 12.68 -4.48 -11.16
CA GLU A 3 12.48 -4.89 -12.56
C GLU A 3 11.34 -4.12 -13.23
N ALA A 4 10.22 -3.92 -12.53
CA ALA A 4 9.09 -3.13 -13.02
C ALA A 4 9.50 -1.68 -13.29
N ILE A 5 10.21 -1.04 -12.35
CA ILE A 5 10.73 0.32 -12.47
C ILE A 5 11.72 0.44 -13.65
N ALA A 6 12.59 -0.55 -13.82
CA ALA A 6 13.57 -0.53 -14.91
C ALA A 6 12.94 -0.63 -16.30
N ARG A 7 11.72 -1.16 -16.43
CA ARG A 7 11.08 -1.38 -17.73
C ARG A 7 10.23 -0.20 -18.19
N ARG A 8 9.14 0.11 -17.51
CA ARG A 8 8.10 1.03 -18.02
C ARG A 8 7.57 2.05 -17.02
N VAL A 9 7.95 1.98 -15.75
CA VAL A 9 7.42 2.90 -14.74
C VAL A 9 7.97 4.30 -14.97
N SER A 10 7.08 5.29 -14.97
CA SER A 10 7.41 6.73 -15.05
C SER A 10 6.97 7.51 -13.81
N VAL A 11 6.04 6.93 -13.04
CA VAL A 11 5.46 7.55 -11.84
C VAL A 11 5.24 6.47 -10.78
N ILE A 12 5.50 6.81 -9.53
CA ILE A 12 5.18 5.97 -8.36
C ILE A 12 4.03 6.63 -7.60
N LEU A 13 3.07 5.86 -7.13
CA LEU A 13 2.19 6.24 -6.04
C LEU A 13 2.74 5.59 -4.77
N GLU A 14 3.28 6.41 -3.89
CA GLU A 14 3.67 6.06 -2.53
C GLU A 14 2.48 6.41 -1.64
N ALA A 15 1.98 5.46 -0.88
CA ALA A 15 0.79 5.65 -0.06
C ALA A 15 0.90 4.88 1.25
N ASP A 16 0.43 5.48 2.31
CA ASP A 16 0.39 4.93 3.67
C ASP A 16 -1.05 5.00 4.18
N ILE A 17 -1.50 3.98 4.90
CA ILE A 17 -2.83 3.93 5.51
C ILE A 17 -2.72 4.41 6.96
N THR A 18 -3.49 5.44 7.29
CA THR A 18 -3.50 6.00 8.65
C THR A 18 -4.01 4.97 9.65
N LYS A 19 -3.18 4.67 10.68
CA LYS A 19 -3.55 3.81 11.81
C LYS A 19 -4.23 2.49 11.40
N PHE A 20 -3.74 1.86 10.33
CA PHE A 20 -4.37 0.70 9.71
C PHE A 20 -4.81 -0.39 10.70
N PHE A 21 -3.90 -0.82 11.60
CA PHE A 21 -4.21 -1.86 12.59
C PHE A 21 -5.25 -1.43 13.63
N GLU A 22 -5.40 -0.14 13.89
CA GLU A 22 -6.35 0.41 14.85
C GLU A 22 -7.74 0.64 14.25
N THR A 23 -7.82 0.88 12.93
CA THR A 23 -9.06 1.27 12.23
C THR A 23 -9.74 0.14 11.47
N LEU A 24 -9.14 -1.05 11.46
CA LEU A 24 -9.63 -2.21 10.72
C LEU A 24 -11.02 -2.62 11.20
N ASP A 25 -12.02 -2.61 10.30
CA ASP A 25 -13.41 -2.95 10.62
C ASP A 25 -13.59 -4.46 10.81
N HIS A 26 -14.05 -4.88 11.98
CA HIS A 26 -14.27 -6.28 12.33
C HIS A 26 -15.37 -6.94 11.48
N GLY A 27 -16.41 -6.19 11.11
CA GLY A 27 -17.53 -6.69 10.31
C GLY A 27 -17.08 -7.10 8.92
N TRP A 28 -16.32 -6.24 8.24
CA TRP A 28 -15.73 -6.54 6.95
C TRP A 28 -14.71 -7.67 7.02
N LEU A 29 -13.83 -7.64 8.02
CA LEU A 29 -12.84 -8.70 8.20
C LEU A 29 -13.49 -10.08 8.35
N VAL A 30 -14.52 -10.18 9.19
CA VAL A 30 -15.24 -11.43 9.38
C VAL A 30 -15.90 -11.90 8.09
N ARG A 31 -16.52 -11.02 7.32
CA ARG A 31 -17.10 -11.36 6.01
C ARG A 31 -16.05 -11.89 5.04
N PHE A 32 -14.85 -11.30 5.02
CA PHE A 32 -13.75 -11.77 4.18
C PHE A 32 -13.24 -13.15 4.61
N VAL A 33 -13.17 -13.39 5.90
CA VAL A 33 -12.80 -14.71 6.46
C VAL A 33 -13.87 -15.76 6.10
N GLU A 34 -15.14 -15.46 6.29
CA GLU A 34 -16.27 -16.36 5.99
C GLU A 34 -16.34 -16.72 4.51
N HIS A 35 -15.90 -15.82 3.63
CA HIS A 35 -15.85 -16.10 2.19
C HIS A 35 -14.89 -17.25 1.83
N ARG A 36 -13.90 -17.56 2.68
CA ARG A 36 -12.88 -18.58 2.46
C ARG A 36 -12.93 -19.74 3.44
N ILE A 37 -13.41 -19.50 4.64
CA ILE A 37 -13.44 -20.49 5.74
C ILE A 37 -14.88 -20.88 6.00
N GLY A 38 -15.24 -22.13 5.64
CA GLY A 38 -16.57 -22.70 5.91
C GLY A 38 -16.77 -23.23 7.32
N ASP A 39 -15.69 -23.38 8.13
CA ASP A 39 -15.80 -23.87 9.51
C ASP A 39 -16.25 -22.75 10.45
N SER A 40 -17.51 -22.85 10.92
CA SER A 40 -18.11 -21.88 11.84
C SER A 40 -17.40 -21.78 13.20
N ARG A 41 -16.69 -22.83 13.63
CA ARG A 41 -15.93 -22.82 14.88
C ARG A 41 -14.69 -21.93 14.76
N MET A 42 -14.00 -22.00 13.62
CA MET A 42 -12.87 -21.14 13.32
C MET A 42 -13.30 -19.67 13.23
N VAL A 43 -14.40 -19.37 12.54
CA VAL A 43 -14.94 -18.01 12.45
C VAL A 43 -15.32 -17.47 13.83
N LYS A 44 -15.98 -18.30 14.68
CA LYS A 44 -16.29 -17.91 16.07
C LYS A 44 -15.02 -17.63 16.90
N LEU A 45 -13.96 -18.40 16.70
CA LEU A 45 -12.69 -18.18 17.38
C LEU A 45 -12.04 -16.85 16.96
N ILE A 46 -12.01 -16.56 15.66
CA ILE A 46 -11.49 -15.28 15.16
C ILE A 46 -12.30 -14.10 15.71
N ARG A 47 -13.63 -14.20 15.75
CA ARG A 47 -14.48 -13.17 16.37
C ARG A 47 -14.16 -12.95 17.85
N LYS A 48 -13.85 -14.03 18.60
CA LYS A 48 -13.43 -13.91 19.99
C LYS A 48 -12.07 -13.22 20.12
N TRP A 49 -11.10 -13.53 19.26
CA TRP A 49 -9.80 -12.87 19.25
C TRP A 49 -9.91 -11.38 18.96
N LEU A 50 -10.73 -10.98 17.99
CA LEU A 50 -10.95 -9.57 17.66
C LEU A 50 -11.59 -8.80 18.82
N LYS A 51 -12.45 -9.45 19.63
CA LYS A 51 -13.13 -8.86 20.79
C LYS A 51 -12.34 -9.02 22.09
N ALA A 52 -11.21 -9.71 22.08
CA ALA A 52 -10.46 -10.01 23.32
C ALA A 52 -9.91 -8.77 24.02
N GLY A 53 -9.86 -7.62 23.32
CA GLY A 53 -9.33 -6.38 23.88
C GLY A 53 -7.80 -6.38 23.96
N VAL A 54 -7.28 -5.28 24.44
CA VAL A 54 -5.85 -5.05 24.66
C VAL A 54 -5.65 -4.67 26.13
N MET A 55 -4.60 -5.18 26.73
CA MET A 55 -4.16 -4.73 28.04
C MET A 55 -3.05 -3.68 27.83
N GLU A 56 -3.34 -2.43 28.14
CA GLU A 56 -2.43 -1.32 28.03
C GLU A 56 -2.26 -0.68 29.42
N ASP A 57 -1.03 -0.54 29.87
CA ASP A 57 -0.70 -0.01 31.20
C ASP A 57 -1.46 -0.68 32.37
N GLY A 58 -1.74 -1.99 32.27
CA GLY A 58 -2.48 -2.74 33.29
C GLY A 58 -3.99 -2.54 33.27
N VAL A 59 -4.52 -1.77 32.32
CA VAL A 59 -5.95 -1.55 32.13
C VAL A 59 -6.42 -2.31 30.90
N TRP A 60 -7.46 -3.14 31.07
CA TRP A 60 -8.07 -3.83 29.94
C TRP A 60 -9.01 -2.89 29.19
N GLN A 61 -8.80 -2.78 27.88
CA GLN A 61 -9.63 -1.98 26.98
C GLN A 61 -10.28 -2.91 25.93
N GLN A 62 -11.58 -2.82 25.82
CA GLN A 62 -12.32 -3.54 24.78
C GLN A 62 -12.10 -2.85 23.44
N THR A 63 -11.73 -3.63 22.41
CA THR A 63 -11.57 -3.13 21.05
C THR A 63 -12.82 -3.42 20.22
N GLU A 64 -13.49 -2.37 19.74
CA GLU A 64 -14.60 -2.50 18.80
C GLU A 64 -14.12 -2.49 17.34
N GLN A 65 -12.92 -1.95 17.10
CA GLN A 65 -12.25 -1.86 15.80
C GLN A 65 -10.77 -2.21 15.96
N GLY A 66 -10.13 -2.52 14.85
CA GLY A 66 -8.71 -2.80 14.82
C GLY A 66 -8.35 -4.23 15.25
N THR A 67 -7.06 -4.47 15.25
CA THR A 67 -6.49 -5.72 15.77
C THR A 67 -5.45 -5.39 16.82
N PRO A 68 -5.35 -6.17 17.91
CA PRO A 68 -4.37 -5.92 18.97
C PRO A 68 -2.96 -5.77 18.40
N GLN A 69 -2.30 -4.65 18.66
CA GLN A 69 -0.91 -4.48 18.31
C GLN A 69 -0.06 -5.51 19.04
N GLY A 70 0.79 -6.25 18.29
CA GLY A 70 1.58 -7.37 18.86
C GLY A 70 0.86 -8.72 18.90
N GLY A 71 -0.40 -8.80 18.53
CA GLY A 71 -1.09 -10.09 18.38
C GLY A 71 -0.50 -10.93 17.24
N ILE A 72 -0.15 -12.20 17.50
CA ILE A 72 0.45 -13.11 16.51
C ILE A 72 -0.40 -13.25 15.24
N VAL A 73 -1.72 -13.15 15.36
CA VAL A 73 -2.69 -13.33 14.27
C VAL A 73 -2.96 -12.01 13.51
N SER A 74 -2.68 -10.85 14.14
CA SER A 74 -2.99 -9.54 13.58
C SER A 74 -2.41 -9.30 12.18
N PRO A 75 -1.14 -9.63 11.87
CA PRO A 75 -0.59 -9.48 10.52
C PRO A 75 -1.28 -10.38 9.48
N LEU A 76 -1.73 -11.58 9.87
CA LEU A 76 -2.46 -12.48 8.98
C LEU A 76 -3.85 -11.90 8.64
N LEU A 77 -4.58 -11.45 9.65
CA LEU A 77 -5.91 -10.85 9.49
C LEU A 77 -5.83 -9.55 8.66
N ALA A 78 -4.83 -8.72 8.93
CA ALA A 78 -4.50 -7.53 8.15
C ALA A 78 -4.25 -7.85 6.66
N ASN A 79 -3.49 -8.90 6.39
CA ASN A 79 -3.24 -9.37 5.02
C ASN A 79 -4.51 -9.88 4.33
N ILE A 80 -5.39 -10.58 5.04
CA ILE A 80 -6.69 -11.01 4.50
C ILE A 80 -7.53 -9.77 4.14
N TYR A 81 -7.58 -8.79 5.02
CA TYR A 81 -8.33 -7.55 4.79
C TYR A 81 -7.85 -6.83 3.53
N LEU A 82 -6.57 -6.51 3.45
CA LEU A 82 -6.00 -5.79 2.32
C LEU A 82 -6.02 -6.60 1.02
N HIS A 83 -5.99 -7.93 1.10
CA HIS A 83 -6.18 -8.75 -0.10
C HIS A 83 -7.52 -8.48 -0.78
N HIS A 84 -8.60 -8.35 -0.01
CA HIS A 84 -9.94 -8.06 -0.56
C HIS A 84 -10.14 -6.57 -0.88
N VAL A 85 -9.67 -5.68 0.01
CA VAL A 85 -9.89 -4.25 -0.14
C VAL A 85 -8.98 -3.65 -1.22
N LEU A 86 -7.71 -4.07 -1.27
CA LEU A 86 -6.68 -3.48 -2.12
C LEU A 86 -6.28 -4.38 -3.29
N ASP A 87 -5.73 -5.59 -3.02
CA ASP A 87 -5.07 -6.38 -4.07
C ASP A 87 -6.02 -6.78 -5.20
N GLN A 88 -7.16 -7.38 -4.85
CA GLN A 88 -8.17 -7.80 -5.84
C GLN A 88 -8.78 -6.60 -6.57
N TRP A 89 -9.04 -5.52 -5.84
CA TRP A 89 -9.61 -4.32 -6.42
C TRP A 89 -8.64 -3.64 -7.40
N VAL A 90 -7.36 -3.47 -7.03
CA VAL A 90 -6.33 -2.94 -7.95
C VAL A 90 -6.19 -3.81 -9.18
N HIS A 91 -6.26 -5.16 -9.01
CA HIS A 91 -6.22 -6.08 -10.15
C HIS A 91 -7.38 -5.85 -11.14
N GLN A 92 -8.59 -5.60 -10.63
CA GLN A 92 -9.75 -5.30 -11.46
C GLN A 92 -9.66 -3.89 -12.06
N TRP A 93 -9.27 -2.90 -11.26
CA TRP A 93 -9.14 -1.51 -11.67
C TRP A 93 -8.17 -1.37 -12.84
N ARG A 94 -6.97 -1.95 -12.75
CA ARG A 94 -5.96 -1.86 -13.81
C ARG A 94 -6.42 -2.47 -15.14
N ARG A 95 -7.32 -3.46 -15.11
CA ARG A 95 -7.88 -4.08 -16.33
C ARG A 95 -8.97 -3.24 -16.99
N ARG A 96 -9.69 -2.43 -16.20
CA ARG A 96 -10.83 -1.66 -16.68
C ARG A 96 -10.49 -0.23 -17.06
N TYR A 97 -9.59 0.40 -16.33
CA TYR A 97 -9.38 1.84 -16.38
C TYR A 97 -7.96 2.25 -16.79
N ALA A 98 -6.94 1.44 -16.49
CA ALA A 98 -5.58 1.81 -16.81
C ALA A 98 -5.32 1.83 -18.31
N GLN A 99 -4.70 2.89 -18.77
CA GLN A 99 -4.26 3.06 -20.16
C GLN A 99 -2.83 2.57 -20.39
N GLY A 100 -2.05 2.42 -19.32
CA GLY A 100 -0.70 1.90 -19.31
C GLY A 100 -0.53 0.75 -18.33
N THR A 101 0.70 0.27 -18.20
CA THR A 101 1.04 -0.81 -17.26
C THR A 101 1.00 -0.30 -15.82
N VAL A 102 0.36 -1.05 -14.93
CA VAL A 102 0.26 -0.75 -13.50
C VAL A 102 0.79 -1.93 -12.69
N TYR A 103 1.68 -1.62 -11.76
CA TYR A 103 2.28 -2.57 -10.83
C TYR A 103 1.87 -2.21 -9.40
N LEU A 104 1.47 -3.21 -8.61
CA LEU A 104 1.29 -3.10 -7.17
C LEU A 104 2.34 -3.96 -6.49
N VAL A 105 3.05 -3.40 -5.52
CA VAL A 105 3.96 -4.14 -4.63
C VAL A 105 3.56 -3.80 -3.21
N ARG A 106 3.15 -4.81 -2.44
CA ARG A 106 2.70 -4.67 -1.06
C ARG A 106 3.43 -5.65 -0.15
N TYR A 107 3.76 -5.18 1.03
CA TYR A 107 4.23 -5.99 2.15
C TYR A 107 3.47 -5.55 3.40
N CYS A 108 2.57 -6.39 3.90
CA CYS A 108 1.62 -6.06 4.96
C CYS A 108 0.77 -4.82 4.59
N ASP A 109 0.86 -3.74 5.33
CA ASP A 109 0.22 -2.43 5.11
C ASP A 109 1.04 -1.48 4.24
N ASP A 110 2.36 -1.69 4.17
CA ASP A 110 3.24 -0.95 3.28
C ASP A 110 3.00 -1.33 1.82
N PHE A 111 2.71 -0.36 0.96
CA PHE A 111 2.60 -0.60 -0.46
C PHE A 111 3.02 0.58 -1.32
N VAL A 112 3.45 0.25 -2.53
CA VAL A 112 3.73 1.22 -3.59
C VAL A 112 3.13 0.72 -4.90
N MET A 113 2.70 1.66 -5.74
CA MET A 113 2.24 1.34 -7.08
C MET A 113 3.09 2.06 -8.12
N GLY A 114 3.51 1.34 -9.16
CA GLY A 114 4.23 1.91 -10.29
C GLY A 114 3.33 2.04 -11.51
N PHE A 115 3.39 3.18 -12.19
CA PHE A 115 2.57 3.49 -13.37
C PHE A 115 3.43 3.87 -14.56
N GLU A 116 3.01 3.39 -15.73
CA GLU A 116 3.57 3.82 -17.01
C GLU A 116 3.09 5.23 -17.39
N LYS A 117 1.83 5.57 -17.07
CA LYS A 117 1.22 6.87 -17.35
C LYS A 117 0.89 7.65 -16.08
N ALA A 118 1.19 8.94 -16.06
CA ALA A 118 0.94 9.82 -14.91
C ALA A 118 -0.57 10.00 -14.64
N ASP A 119 -1.39 10.03 -15.67
CA ASP A 119 -2.84 10.19 -15.55
C ASP A 119 -3.46 8.98 -14.84
N ASP A 120 -2.98 7.77 -15.13
CA ASP A 120 -3.41 6.55 -14.44
C ASP A 120 -3.08 6.63 -12.93
N ALA A 121 -1.92 7.20 -12.56
CA ALA A 121 -1.54 7.36 -11.16
C ALA A 121 -2.46 8.34 -10.41
N GLN A 122 -2.81 9.46 -11.04
CA GLN A 122 -3.72 10.44 -10.46
C GLN A 122 -5.15 9.88 -10.32
N GLN A 123 -5.61 9.15 -11.33
CA GLN A 123 -6.91 8.50 -11.31
C GLN A 123 -6.95 7.42 -10.22
N MET A 124 -5.89 6.58 -10.13
CA MET A 124 -5.76 5.56 -9.09
C MET A 124 -5.78 6.19 -7.69
N ARG A 125 -5.04 7.26 -7.45
CA ARG A 125 -5.01 7.94 -6.13
C ARG A 125 -6.41 8.33 -5.68
N ARG A 126 -7.20 8.97 -6.54
CA ARG A 126 -8.58 9.38 -6.22
C ARG A 126 -9.49 8.18 -5.98
N ALA A 127 -9.39 7.17 -6.85
CA ALA A 127 -10.20 5.96 -6.73
C ALA A 127 -9.82 5.14 -5.49
N LEU A 128 -8.53 5.10 -5.13
CA LEU A 128 -8.03 4.40 -3.93
C LEU A 128 -8.53 5.09 -2.65
N GLU A 129 -8.50 6.42 -2.61
CA GLU A 129 -9.01 7.19 -1.47
C GLU A 129 -10.50 6.90 -1.23
N ALA A 130 -11.32 6.92 -2.27
CA ALA A 130 -12.73 6.55 -2.18
C ALA A 130 -12.91 5.09 -1.75
N ARG A 131 -12.15 4.18 -2.36
CA ARG A 131 -12.20 2.74 -2.04
C ARG A 131 -11.86 2.44 -0.58
N LEU A 132 -10.81 3.03 -0.04
CA LEU A 132 -10.39 2.81 1.34
C LEU A 132 -11.44 3.34 2.34
N ARG A 133 -12.03 4.50 2.03
CA ARG A 133 -13.12 5.09 2.84
C ARG A 133 -14.34 4.17 2.95
N ASP A 134 -14.71 3.46 1.87
CA ASP A 134 -15.81 2.49 1.89
C ASP A 134 -15.59 1.34 2.88
N PHE A 135 -14.33 1.12 3.29
CA PHE A 135 -13.94 0.08 4.24
C PHE A 135 -13.41 0.64 5.57
N GLY A 136 -13.71 1.91 5.87
CA GLY A 136 -13.29 2.54 7.13
C GLY A 136 -11.80 2.86 7.23
N LEU A 137 -11.08 2.87 6.10
CA LEU A 137 -9.65 3.18 6.03
C LEU A 137 -9.41 4.55 5.39
N GLU A 138 -8.31 5.20 5.77
CA GLU A 138 -7.93 6.49 5.22
C GLU A 138 -6.46 6.52 4.79
N LEU A 139 -6.19 7.18 3.66
CA LEU A 139 -4.82 7.47 3.26
C LEU A 139 -4.23 8.57 4.13
N HIS A 140 -2.97 8.39 4.53
CA HIS A 140 -2.24 9.42 5.26
C HIS A 140 -1.94 10.62 4.33
N PRO A 141 -2.45 11.83 4.63
CA PRO A 141 -2.39 12.97 3.70
C PRO A 141 -0.94 13.37 3.37
N ASP A 142 -0.07 13.42 4.38
CA ASP A 142 1.32 13.89 4.21
C ASP A 142 2.26 12.82 3.63
N LYS A 143 1.92 11.55 3.77
CA LYS A 143 2.73 10.43 3.27
C LYS A 143 2.25 9.88 1.93
N THR A 144 1.09 10.35 1.43
CA THR A 144 0.57 9.94 0.13
C THR A 144 0.99 10.92 -0.95
N ARG A 145 1.89 10.48 -1.83
CA ARG A 145 2.44 11.32 -2.89
C ARG A 145 2.65 10.55 -4.19
N VAL A 146 2.79 11.29 -5.28
CA VAL A 146 2.91 10.72 -6.64
C VAL A 146 4.20 11.24 -7.29
N PRO A 147 5.40 10.79 -6.84
CA PRO A 147 6.67 11.24 -7.39
C PRO A 147 6.89 10.72 -8.81
N ARG A 148 7.49 11.56 -9.67
CA ARG A 148 7.99 11.13 -10.97
C ARG A 148 9.26 10.31 -10.79
N PHE A 149 9.25 9.11 -11.32
CA PHE A 149 10.29 8.13 -11.08
C PHE A 149 10.49 7.21 -12.29
N GLY A 150 11.72 6.76 -12.54
CA GLY A 150 12.01 5.84 -13.64
C GLY A 150 12.96 6.44 -14.69
N ARG A 151 13.02 5.82 -15.86
CA ARG A 151 13.99 6.17 -16.91
C ARG A 151 13.85 7.58 -17.43
N SER A 152 12.64 8.11 -17.53
CA SER A 152 12.37 9.45 -18.02
C SER A 152 12.55 10.54 -16.97
N ALA A 153 12.53 10.18 -15.68
CA ALA A 153 12.45 11.12 -14.56
C ALA A 153 13.55 12.20 -14.59
N SER A 154 14.80 11.85 -14.95
CA SER A 154 15.89 12.83 -15.05
C SER A 154 15.66 13.86 -16.17
N ARG A 155 15.13 13.42 -17.31
CA ARG A 155 14.82 14.28 -18.46
C ARG A 155 13.64 15.20 -18.16
N ASP A 156 12.61 14.64 -17.51
CA ASP A 156 11.40 15.37 -17.12
C ASP A 156 11.73 16.43 -16.06
N CYS A 157 12.58 16.10 -15.07
CA CYS A 157 13.10 17.07 -14.10
C CYS A 157 13.85 18.23 -14.75
N GLN A 158 14.74 17.97 -15.72
CA GLN A 158 15.47 19.02 -16.42
C GLN A 158 14.53 19.96 -17.18
N ARG A 159 13.49 19.41 -17.85
CA ARG A 159 12.47 20.22 -18.54
C ARG A 159 11.67 21.12 -17.60
N GLU A 160 11.47 20.67 -16.36
CA GLU A 160 10.76 21.40 -15.31
C GLU A 160 11.69 22.29 -14.45
N GLY A 161 12.97 22.42 -14.82
CA GLY A 161 13.96 23.25 -14.09
C GLY A 161 14.38 22.66 -12.74
N ARG A 162 14.06 21.39 -12.47
CA ARG A 162 14.47 20.69 -11.24
C ARG A 162 15.83 20.04 -11.41
N SER A 163 16.66 20.08 -10.38
CA SER A 163 18.04 19.56 -10.45
C SER A 163 18.13 18.03 -10.38
N ARG A 164 17.18 17.36 -9.70
CA ARG A 164 17.21 15.91 -9.47
C ARG A 164 15.81 15.31 -9.50
N PRO A 165 15.68 14.02 -9.95
CA PRO A 165 14.44 13.26 -9.80
C PRO A 165 14.05 13.10 -8.34
N GLU A 166 12.77 12.96 -8.10
CA GLU A 166 12.23 12.63 -6.79
C GLU A 166 12.66 11.21 -6.37
N THR A 167 12.58 10.97 -5.09
CA THR A 167 12.83 9.66 -4.46
C THR A 167 11.56 9.18 -3.80
N PHE A 168 11.46 7.88 -3.52
CA PHE A 168 10.40 7.33 -2.68
C PHE A 168 10.98 6.32 -1.70
N ASP A 169 10.30 6.14 -0.57
CA ASP A 169 10.68 5.20 0.47
C ASP A 169 9.80 3.96 0.42
N PHE A 170 10.39 2.79 0.59
CA PHE A 170 9.67 1.53 0.68
C PHE A 170 10.50 0.49 1.43
N LEU A 171 9.88 -0.13 2.45
CA LEU A 171 10.49 -1.16 3.31
C LEU A 171 11.85 -0.74 3.89
N GLY A 172 11.96 0.47 4.43
CA GLY A 172 13.18 0.98 5.04
C GLY A 172 14.28 1.36 4.05
N PHE A 173 13.97 1.47 2.75
CA PHE A 173 14.91 1.91 1.73
C PHE A 173 14.39 3.08 0.93
N THR A 174 15.23 4.12 0.80
CA THR A 174 15.03 5.20 -0.17
C THR A 174 15.49 4.74 -1.55
N HIS A 175 14.59 4.82 -2.52
CA HIS A 175 14.82 4.48 -3.91
C HIS A 175 15.17 5.74 -4.71
N ILE A 176 16.27 5.69 -5.46
CA ILE A 176 16.88 6.84 -6.14
C ILE A 176 17.13 6.50 -7.60
N CYS A 177 16.66 7.37 -8.52
CA CYS A 177 17.03 7.29 -9.93
C CYS A 177 18.49 7.71 -10.14
N THR A 178 19.29 6.87 -10.78
CA THR A 178 20.70 7.13 -11.06
C THR A 178 21.08 6.61 -12.45
N LYS A 179 22.33 6.77 -12.83
CA LYS A 179 22.92 6.21 -14.04
C LYS A 179 24.06 5.24 -13.68
N ASP A 180 24.19 4.16 -14.42
CA ASP A 180 25.35 3.27 -14.33
C ASP A 180 26.59 3.91 -14.97
N ARG A 181 27.75 3.22 -14.89
CA ARG A 181 29.02 3.69 -15.50
C ARG A 181 28.93 3.87 -17.03
N ARG A 182 27.94 3.27 -17.68
CA ARG A 182 27.67 3.38 -19.12
C ARG A 182 26.59 4.43 -19.45
N GLY A 183 26.17 5.25 -18.47
CA GLY A 183 25.15 6.28 -18.65
C GLY A 183 23.72 5.74 -18.74
N ARG A 184 23.47 4.45 -18.57
CA ARG A 184 22.13 3.85 -18.60
C ARG A 184 21.43 4.03 -17.26
N PHE A 185 20.10 4.11 -17.31
CA PHE A 185 19.28 4.17 -16.09
C PHE A 185 19.62 3.01 -15.13
N ALA A 186 19.82 3.35 -13.87
CA ALA A 186 20.00 2.41 -12.78
C ALA A 186 19.19 2.85 -11.56
N LEU A 187 18.70 1.87 -10.79
CA LEU A 187 18.02 2.09 -9.51
C LEU A 187 19.03 1.88 -8.38
N ARG A 188 19.24 2.91 -7.58
CA ARG A 188 20.02 2.82 -6.35
C ARG A 188 19.08 2.78 -5.14
N ARG A 189 19.41 1.97 -4.15
CA ARG A 189 18.73 1.91 -2.85
C ARG A 189 19.70 2.35 -1.77
N LYS A 190 19.20 3.12 -0.82
CA LYS A 190 19.93 3.54 0.39
C LYS A 190 18.99 3.30 1.57
N THR A 191 19.52 2.87 2.72
CA THR A 191 18.73 2.77 3.95
C THR A 191 18.09 4.13 4.25
N SER A 192 16.80 4.17 4.46
CA SER A 192 16.09 5.38 4.91
C SER A 192 16.53 5.70 6.34
N ARG A 193 16.59 6.99 6.66
CA ARG A 193 16.92 7.46 8.01
C ARG A 193 15.67 7.55 8.87
#